data_d3af2fea1764459480b9071d405e95bb
#
_entry.id   d3af2fea1764459480b9071d405e95bb
#
_cell.length_a   1.000
_cell.length_b   1.000
_cell.length_c   1.000
_cell.angle_alpha   90.00
_cell.angle_beta   90.00
_cell.angle_gamma   90.00
#
_symmetry.space_group_name_H-M   'P 1'
#
loop_
_entity.id
_entity.type
_entity.pdbx_description
1 polymer ?
#
loop_
_entity_poly.entity_id
_entity_poly.type
_entity_poly.pdbx_seq_one_letter_code
_entity_poly.pdbx_strand_id
1 'polypeptide(L)'
;MDNVFVYVEIEGTEVKEVSQELLTKGRKLANELGVELHAVVCGTGIKDKVESQILPYGVDKLFVFDGDGLFPYTSAPHTDILVNLFKEEKPQICLMGATVIGRDLGPRVSSSLTSGLTADCTQLEIGTYDDKKSGKHYDGLLYQIRPAFGGNIVATIVNPDHRPQMATVRSGVMQKALYEGQARGEVAYPDVTKYVSKEAFVVKVLDRHVEAAKHNLKGSPIVVAGGYGVGSKEGLATLFQ
;
A
#
# COMPACT_ATOMS: atom_id res chain seq x y z
N MET A 1 -18.88 0.22 -7.75
CA MET A 1 -17.39 0.12 -7.77
C MET A 1 -16.89 1.49 -7.43
N ASP A 2 -16.72 1.77 -6.17
CA ASP A 2 -16.69 3.18 -5.87
C ASP A 2 -15.60 3.55 -4.86
N ASN A 3 -15.23 2.71 -3.92
CA ASN A 3 -14.39 3.08 -2.81
C ASN A 3 -12.89 2.97 -3.08
N VAL A 4 -12.11 3.80 -2.38
CA VAL A 4 -10.66 3.71 -2.34
C VAL A 4 -10.24 2.82 -1.18
N PHE A 5 -9.44 1.79 -1.45
CA PHE A 5 -8.89 0.88 -0.45
C PHE A 5 -7.41 1.11 -0.22
N VAL A 6 -6.99 1.01 1.02
CA VAL A 6 -5.58 0.97 1.41
C VAL A 6 -5.31 -0.33 2.16
N TYR A 7 -4.36 -1.13 1.65
CA TYR A 7 -3.80 -2.23 2.43
C TYR A 7 -2.83 -1.66 3.45
N VAL A 8 -3.14 -1.85 4.73
CA VAL A 8 -2.35 -1.35 5.85
C VAL A 8 -1.35 -2.42 6.27
N GLU A 9 -0.07 -2.12 6.08
CA GLU A 9 1.03 -2.96 6.51
C GLU A 9 1.37 -2.69 7.97
N ILE A 10 1.55 -3.76 8.73
CA ILE A 10 1.88 -3.70 10.16
C ILE A 10 3.14 -4.51 10.49
N GLU A 11 3.77 -4.19 11.61
CA GLU A 11 4.80 -4.97 12.27
C GLU A 11 4.35 -5.29 13.69
N GLY A 12 3.93 -6.53 13.91
CA GLY A 12 3.20 -6.88 15.13
C GLY A 12 1.88 -6.12 15.22
N THR A 13 1.79 -5.15 16.12
CA THR A 13 0.61 -4.26 16.27
C THR A 13 0.87 -2.82 15.80
N GLU A 14 2.05 -2.54 15.27
CA GLU A 14 2.44 -1.18 14.86
C GLU A 14 2.21 -0.97 13.37
N VAL A 15 1.47 0.07 13.01
CA VAL A 15 1.20 0.45 11.63
C VAL A 15 2.45 1.08 11.00
N LYS A 16 2.87 0.56 9.85
CA LYS A 16 4.03 1.08 9.12
C LYS A 16 3.76 2.49 8.58
N GLU A 17 4.79 3.33 8.60
CA GLU A 17 4.71 4.72 8.16
C GLU A 17 4.20 4.88 6.72
N VAL A 18 4.65 4.02 5.81
CA VAL A 18 4.15 4.00 4.42
C VAL A 18 2.63 3.83 4.35
N SER A 19 2.04 3.04 5.24
CA SER A 19 0.58 2.87 5.29
C SER A 19 -0.13 4.12 5.77
N GLN A 20 0.45 4.84 6.73
CA GLN A 20 -0.06 6.13 7.20
C GLN A 20 -0.01 7.21 6.11
N GLU A 21 1.08 7.24 5.32
CA GLU A 21 1.19 8.07 4.12
C GLU A 21 0.09 7.74 3.10
N LEU A 22 -0.14 6.44 2.86
CA LEU A 22 -1.16 5.97 1.91
C LEU A 22 -2.59 6.22 2.38
N LEU A 23 -2.87 6.12 3.67
CA LEU A 23 -4.17 6.49 4.23
C LEU A 23 -4.45 7.98 3.99
N THR A 24 -3.45 8.85 4.22
CA THR A 24 -3.57 10.28 3.91
C THR A 24 -3.84 10.54 2.42
N LYS A 25 -3.11 9.86 1.54
CA LYS A 25 -3.31 10.00 0.09
C LYS A 25 -4.64 9.39 -0.36
N GLY A 26 -4.98 8.23 0.17
CA GLY A 26 -6.26 7.56 -0.08
C GLY A 26 -7.46 8.44 0.29
N ARG A 27 -7.39 9.16 1.43
CA ARG A 27 -8.45 10.12 1.82
C ARG A 27 -8.60 11.26 0.80
N LYS A 28 -7.47 11.80 0.31
CA LYS A 28 -7.52 12.86 -0.72
C LYS A 28 -8.16 12.35 -2.00
N LEU A 29 -7.77 11.17 -2.50
CA LEU A 29 -8.34 10.56 -3.69
C LEU A 29 -9.83 10.24 -3.52
N ALA A 30 -10.23 9.71 -2.36
CA ALA A 30 -11.62 9.42 -2.05
C ALA A 30 -12.48 10.68 -2.02
N ASN A 31 -11.95 11.79 -1.46
CA ASN A 31 -12.64 13.08 -1.47
C ASN A 31 -12.80 13.63 -2.89
N GLU A 32 -11.78 13.53 -3.75
CA GLU A 32 -11.83 13.95 -5.14
C GLU A 32 -12.87 13.16 -5.95
N LEU A 33 -13.02 11.87 -5.66
CA LEU A 33 -14.00 10.99 -6.29
C LEU A 33 -15.41 11.06 -5.66
N GLY A 34 -15.56 11.66 -4.48
CA GLY A 34 -16.80 11.68 -3.72
C GLY A 34 -17.21 10.32 -3.17
N VAL A 35 -16.23 9.48 -2.81
CA VAL A 35 -16.42 8.10 -2.31
C VAL A 35 -15.79 7.88 -0.93
N GLU A 36 -15.99 6.70 -0.34
CA GLU A 36 -15.43 6.35 0.96
C GLU A 36 -13.96 5.89 0.85
N LEU A 37 -13.19 6.14 1.91
CA LEU A 37 -11.90 5.53 2.14
C LEU A 37 -12.08 4.30 3.02
N HIS A 38 -11.73 3.16 2.50
CA HIS A 38 -11.67 1.91 3.24
C HIS A 38 -10.22 1.49 3.50
N ALA A 39 -10.00 0.82 4.60
CA ALA A 39 -8.70 0.23 4.94
C ALA A 39 -8.85 -1.25 5.27
N VAL A 40 -7.83 -2.03 4.95
CA VAL A 40 -7.75 -3.45 5.32
C VAL A 40 -6.42 -3.75 5.96
N VAL A 41 -6.46 -4.42 7.11
CA VAL A 41 -5.29 -4.87 7.85
C VAL A 41 -5.44 -6.33 8.22
N CYS A 42 -4.33 -7.08 8.11
CA CYS A 42 -4.30 -8.51 8.43
C CYS A 42 -3.19 -8.78 9.44
N GLY A 43 -3.47 -9.57 10.48
CA GLY A 43 -2.47 -9.93 11.48
C GLY A 43 -2.98 -10.94 12.50
N THR A 44 -2.22 -11.15 13.56
CA THR A 44 -2.55 -12.04 14.67
C THR A 44 -2.52 -11.26 15.98
N GLY A 45 -3.62 -11.27 16.72
CA GLY A 45 -3.75 -10.56 17.99
C GLY A 45 -3.73 -9.04 17.85
N ILE A 46 -4.28 -8.51 16.75
CA ILE A 46 -4.26 -7.08 16.41
C ILE A 46 -5.57 -6.35 16.75
N LYS A 47 -6.63 -7.09 17.02
CA LYS A 47 -7.94 -6.54 17.38
C LYS A 47 -7.82 -5.56 18.56
N ASP A 48 -8.52 -4.44 18.45
CA ASP A 48 -8.52 -3.33 19.42
C ASP A 48 -7.15 -2.64 19.64
N LYS A 49 -6.16 -2.91 18.76
CA LYS A 49 -4.81 -2.34 18.88
C LYS A 49 -4.38 -1.46 17.72
N VAL A 50 -4.94 -1.68 16.53
CA VAL A 50 -4.56 -0.98 15.30
C VAL A 50 -5.52 0.15 14.93
N GLU A 51 -6.74 0.13 15.43
CA GLU A 51 -7.82 1.06 15.08
C GLU A 51 -7.43 2.50 15.37
N SER A 52 -6.88 2.75 16.58
CA SER A 52 -6.43 4.09 17.00
C SER A 52 -5.29 4.67 16.16
N GLN A 53 -4.58 3.81 15.43
CA GLN A 53 -3.48 4.21 14.54
C GLN A 53 -3.95 4.43 13.09
N ILE A 54 -5.15 3.92 12.71
CA ILE A 54 -5.65 3.92 11.34
C ILE A 54 -6.80 4.93 11.18
N LEU A 55 -7.79 4.91 12.06
CA LEU A 55 -8.99 5.74 11.97
C LEU A 55 -8.72 7.26 11.92
N PRO A 56 -7.69 7.80 12.62
CA PRO A 56 -7.41 9.23 12.57
C PRO A 56 -7.02 9.78 11.20
N TYR A 57 -6.75 8.91 10.21
CA TYR A 57 -6.49 9.32 8.84
C TYR A 57 -7.75 9.50 7.99
N GLY A 58 -8.94 9.45 8.60
CA GLY A 58 -10.21 9.66 7.92
C GLY A 58 -10.75 8.42 7.21
N VAL A 59 -10.51 7.25 7.79
CA VAL A 59 -11.02 5.97 7.28
C VAL A 59 -12.50 5.86 7.59
N ASP A 60 -13.32 5.60 6.58
CA ASP A 60 -14.76 5.42 6.74
C ASP A 60 -15.10 4.00 7.18
N LYS A 61 -14.38 3.00 6.65
CA LYS A 61 -14.55 1.60 7.04
C LYS A 61 -13.20 0.88 7.12
N LEU A 62 -12.94 0.26 8.26
CA LEU A 62 -11.73 -0.53 8.51
C LEU A 62 -12.09 -2.01 8.65
N PHE A 63 -11.48 -2.85 7.82
CA PHE A 63 -11.57 -4.29 7.91
C PHE A 63 -10.35 -4.83 8.65
N VAL A 64 -10.55 -5.40 9.82
CA VAL A 64 -9.50 -6.01 10.66
C VAL A 64 -9.61 -7.52 10.57
N PHE A 65 -8.74 -8.14 9.82
CA PHE A 65 -8.60 -9.60 9.77
C PHE A 65 -7.60 -10.05 10.83
N ASP A 66 -8.12 -10.49 11.95
CA ASP A 66 -7.34 -11.01 13.07
C ASP A 66 -7.48 -12.54 13.14
N GLY A 67 -6.40 -13.25 12.87
CA GLY A 67 -6.42 -14.71 12.85
C GLY A 67 -5.04 -15.35 12.98
N ASP A 68 -5.03 -16.59 13.47
CA ASP A 68 -3.81 -17.37 13.60
C ASP A 68 -3.16 -17.59 12.22
N GLY A 69 -1.83 -17.43 12.16
CA GLY A 69 -1.05 -17.62 10.95
C GLY A 69 -1.05 -16.44 9.96
N LEU A 70 -1.73 -15.32 10.27
CA LEU A 70 -1.64 -14.10 9.47
C LEU A 70 -0.42 -13.23 9.82
N PHE A 71 0.23 -13.50 10.94
CA PHE A 71 1.52 -12.89 11.28
C PHE A 71 2.49 -13.97 11.79
N PRO A 72 3.77 -13.98 11.36
CA PRO A 72 4.37 -13.11 10.34
C PRO A 72 3.76 -13.30 8.94
N TYR A 73 3.91 -12.28 8.09
CA TYR A 73 3.35 -12.28 6.73
C TYR A 73 3.73 -13.53 5.94
N THR A 74 2.73 -14.14 5.32
CA THR A 74 2.89 -15.16 4.27
C THR A 74 1.96 -14.82 3.10
N SER A 75 2.40 -15.05 1.86
CA SER A 75 1.72 -14.53 0.67
C SER A 75 0.30 -15.04 0.47
N ALA A 76 0.10 -16.36 0.61
CA ALA A 76 -1.16 -16.99 0.19
C ALA A 76 -2.36 -16.56 1.05
N PRO A 77 -2.33 -16.58 2.40
CA PRO A 77 -3.47 -16.16 3.21
C PRO A 77 -3.86 -14.70 2.99
N HIS A 78 -2.86 -13.81 2.88
CA HIS A 78 -3.13 -12.39 2.62
C HIS A 78 -3.69 -12.15 1.21
N THR A 79 -3.23 -12.94 0.21
CA THR A 79 -3.80 -12.88 -1.14
C THR A 79 -5.26 -13.31 -1.14
N ASP A 80 -5.59 -14.44 -0.49
CA ASP A 80 -6.96 -14.95 -0.40
C ASP A 80 -7.89 -13.92 0.25
N ILE A 81 -7.47 -13.32 1.37
CA ILE A 81 -8.25 -12.27 2.07
C ILE A 81 -8.56 -11.12 1.10
N LEU A 82 -7.55 -10.54 0.46
CA LEU A 82 -7.75 -9.37 -0.38
C LEU A 82 -8.56 -9.71 -1.63
N VAL A 83 -8.31 -10.85 -2.26
CA VAL A 83 -9.05 -11.27 -3.45
C VAL A 83 -10.52 -11.49 -3.14
N ASN A 84 -10.85 -12.17 -2.03
CA ASN A 84 -12.23 -12.44 -1.66
C ASN A 84 -12.93 -11.17 -1.17
N LEU A 85 -12.27 -10.34 -0.35
CA LEU A 85 -12.79 -9.04 0.06
C LEU A 85 -13.07 -8.13 -1.16
N PHE A 86 -12.17 -8.07 -2.13
CA PHE A 86 -12.34 -7.20 -3.31
C PHE A 86 -13.37 -7.73 -4.31
N LYS A 87 -13.67 -9.03 -4.32
CA LYS A 87 -14.81 -9.57 -5.06
C LYS A 87 -16.15 -9.14 -4.45
N GLU A 88 -16.21 -8.99 -3.13
CA GLU A 88 -17.39 -8.53 -2.39
C GLU A 88 -17.55 -7.00 -2.47
N GLU A 89 -16.53 -6.27 -2.05
CA GLU A 89 -16.56 -4.80 -1.92
C GLU A 89 -16.35 -4.05 -3.23
N LYS A 90 -15.75 -4.68 -4.24
CA LYS A 90 -15.51 -4.17 -5.60
C LYS A 90 -14.88 -2.77 -5.62
N PRO A 91 -13.69 -2.60 -5.03
CA PRO A 91 -13.04 -1.30 -4.97
C PRO A 91 -12.72 -0.72 -6.35
N GLN A 92 -12.75 0.61 -6.48
CA GLN A 92 -12.25 1.31 -7.65
C GLN A 92 -10.72 1.39 -7.65
N ILE A 93 -10.14 1.68 -6.51
CA ILE A 93 -8.70 1.86 -6.33
C ILE A 93 -8.22 1.02 -5.15
N CYS A 94 -7.03 0.43 -5.27
CA CYS A 94 -6.33 -0.19 -4.16
C CYS A 94 -4.87 0.29 -4.11
N LEU A 95 -4.46 0.83 -2.95
CA LEU A 95 -3.11 1.31 -2.70
C LEU A 95 -2.39 0.40 -1.72
N MET A 96 -1.11 0.13 -2.00
CA MET A 96 -0.20 -0.65 -1.15
C MET A 96 1.15 0.02 -1.06
N GLY A 97 1.91 -0.19 0.01
CA GLY A 97 3.31 0.25 0.08
C GLY A 97 4.19 -0.54 -0.91
N ALA A 98 5.16 0.11 -1.55
CA ALA A 98 6.17 -0.57 -2.36
C ALA A 98 7.28 -1.17 -1.46
N THR A 99 6.89 -1.86 -0.42
CA THR A 99 7.71 -2.61 0.54
C THR A 99 8.00 -4.02 0.02
N VAL A 100 8.73 -4.81 0.77
CA VAL A 100 8.91 -6.25 0.46
C VAL A 100 7.56 -6.97 0.42
N ILE A 101 6.65 -6.65 1.35
CA ILE A 101 5.31 -7.24 1.41
C ILE A 101 4.47 -6.78 0.23
N GLY A 102 4.35 -5.48 0.00
CA GLY A 102 3.48 -4.98 -1.07
C GLY A 102 3.96 -5.35 -2.47
N ARG A 103 5.26 -5.52 -2.67
CA ARG A 103 5.83 -5.99 -3.95
C ARG A 103 5.60 -7.49 -4.21
N ASP A 104 5.34 -8.28 -3.17
CA ASP A 104 4.91 -9.68 -3.31
C ASP A 104 3.38 -9.78 -3.41
N LEU A 105 2.64 -9.13 -2.51
CA LEU A 105 1.19 -9.23 -2.40
C LEU A 105 0.46 -8.56 -3.56
N GLY A 106 0.87 -7.34 -3.94
CA GLY A 106 0.20 -6.55 -4.97
C GLY A 106 0.06 -7.27 -6.31
N PRO A 107 1.15 -7.81 -6.91
CA PRO A 107 1.08 -8.56 -8.16
C PRO A 107 0.20 -9.82 -8.07
N ARG A 108 0.21 -10.52 -6.93
CA ARG A 108 -0.63 -11.72 -6.73
C ARG A 108 -2.11 -11.37 -6.73
N VAL A 109 -2.50 -10.35 -5.98
CA VAL A 109 -3.89 -9.86 -5.93
C VAL A 109 -4.32 -9.35 -7.29
N SER A 110 -3.50 -8.52 -7.95
CA SER A 110 -3.76 -7.98 -9.28
C SER A 110 -3.98 -9.09 -10.32
N SER A 111 -3.10 -10.09 -10.34
CA SER A 111 -3.22 -11.25 -11.24
C SER A 111 -4.49 -12.05 -10.98
N SER A 112 -4.82 -12.33 -9.71
CA SER A 112 -6.01 -13.11 -9.34
C SER A 112 -7.32 -12.39 -9.66
N LEU A 113 -7.33 -11.06 -9.69
CA LEU A 113 -8.48 -10.23 -10.05
C LEU A 113 -8.48 -9.82 -11.52
N THR A 114 -7.48 -10.23 -12.29
CA THR A 114 -7.31 -9.81 -13.68
C THR A 114 -7.34 -8.28 -13.81
N SER A 115 -6.67 -7.60 -12.88
CA SER A 115 -6.57 -6.14 -12.85
C SER A 115 -5.15 -5.66 -13.14
N GLY A 116 -4.97 -4.35 -13.37
CA GLY A 116 -3.64 -3.76 -13.59
C GLY A 116 -3.03 -3.25 -12.30
N LEU A 117 -1.71 -3.44 -12.15
CA LEU A 117 -0.91 -2.89 -11.05
C LEU A 117 0.26 -2.08 -11.59
N THR A 118 0.41 -0.84 -11.15
CA THR A 118 1.63 -0.06 -11.39
C THR A 118 2.51 -0.07 -10.15
N ALA A 119 3.75 -0.53 -10.32
CA ALA A 119 4.70 -0.64 -9.22
C ALA A 119 5.52 0.64 -9.05
N ASP A 120 5.90 0.93 -7.79
CA ASP A 120 6.84 2.00 -7.42
C ASP A 120 6.40 3.42 -7.81
N CYS A 121 5.11 3.72 -7.70
CA CYS A 121 4.59 5.05 -7.94
C CYS A 121 5.19 6.07 -6.96
N THR A 122 5.41 7.28 -7.45
CA THR A 122 5.85 8.42 -6.65
C THR A 122 4.79 9.51 -6.56
N GLN A 123 3.77 9.46 -7.42
CA GLN A 123 2.64 10.40 -7.42
C GLN A 123 1.39 9.68 -7.90
N LEU A 124 0.24 10.07 -7.35
CA LEU A 124 -1.09 9.55 -7.68
C LEU A 124 -2.05 10.73 -7.84
N GLU A 125 -2.87 10.74 -8.88
CA GLU A 125 -3.86 11.79 -9.15
C GLU A 125 -5.14 11.19 -9.74
N ILE A 126 -6.26 11.90 -9.64
CA ILE A 126 -7.46 11.55 -10.38
C ILE A 126 -7.50 12.36 -11.68
N GLY A 127 -7.88 11.71 -12.76
CA GLY A 127 -7.97 12.36 -14.05
C GLY A 127 -8.91 11.65 -15.01
N THR A 128 -8.92 12.12 -16.25
CA THR A 128 -9.74 11.61 -17.34
C THR A 128 -8.86 11.06 -18.46
N TYR A 129 -9.37 10.11 -19.21
CA TYR A 129 -8.64 9.54 -20.34
C TYR A 129 -9.54 9.31 -21.54
N ASP A 130 -9.12 9.85 -22.68
CA ASP A 130 -9.76 9.62 -23.97
C ASP A 130 -8.99 8.54 -24.74
N ASP A 131 -9.59 7.37 -24.89
CA ASP A 131 -9.00 6.32 -25.72
C ASP A 131 -9.26 6.62 -27.21
N LYS A 132 -8.22 7.11 -27.86
CA LYS A 132 -8.28 7.44 -29.30
C LYS A 132 -8.58 6.26 -30.21
N LYS A 133 -8.35 5.02 -29.76
CA LYS A 133 -8.59 3.82 -30.56
C LYS A 133 -10.04 3.37 -30.50
N SER A 134 -10.62 3.36 -29.29
CA SER A 134 -12.01 2.95 -29.09
C SER A 134 -13.01 4.13 -29.12
N GLY A 135 -12.54 5.37 -29.06
CA GLY A 135 -13.36 6.57 -28.92
C GLY A 135 -14.05 6.71 -27.57
N LYS A 136 -13.67 5.91 -26.59
CA LYS A 136 -14.25 5.93 -25.25
C LYS A 136 -13.61 7.01 -24.39
N HIS A 137 -14.45 7.71 -23.64
CA HIS A 137 -14.07 8.64 -22.59
C HIS A 137 -14.19 7.96 -21.23
N TYR A 138 -13.19 8.15 -20.35
CA TYR A 138 -13.17 7.60 -19.00
C TYR A 138 -12.90 8.71 -18.00
N ASP A 139 -13.76 8.82 -16.99
CA ASP A 139 -13.61 9.74 -15.86
C ASP A 139 -13.17 9.03 -14.58
N GLY A 140 -12.59 9.80 -13.68
CA GLY A 140 -12.23 9.30 -12.34
C GLY A 140 -11.19 8.18 -12.35
N LEU A 141 -10.27 8.21 -13.33
CA LEU A 141 -9.17 7.24 -13.38
C LEU A 141 -8.03 7.64 -12.45
N LEU A 142 -7.39 6.63 -11.88
CA LEU A 142 -6.16 6.82 -11.14
C LEU A 142 -4.98 6.98 -12.11
N TYR A 143 -4.39 8.18 -12.13
CA TYR A 143 -3.09 8.42 -12.76
C TYR A 143 -2.00 7.89 -11.84
N GLN A 144 -1.30 6.87 -12.31
CA GLN A 144 -0.26 6.17 -11.59
C GLN A 144 1.08 6.63 -12.16
N ILE A 145 1.72 7.57 -11.47
CA ILE A 145 2.88 8.30 -11.96
C ILE A 145 4.15 7.73 -11.31
N ARG A 146 5.10 7.36 -12.15
CA ARG A 146 6.37 6.79 -11.69
C ARG A 146 7.54 7.23 -12.57
N PRO A 147 8.76 7.34 -12.00
CA PRO A 147 9.98 7.47 -12.80
C PRO A 147 10.20 6.21 -13.66
N ALA A 148 10.57 6.39 -14.90
CA ALA A 148 11.01 5.35 -15.82
C ALA A 148 12.47 5.60 -16.22
N PHE A 149 13.16 4.58 -16.72
CA PHE A 149 14.51 4.60 -17.27
C PHE A 149 15.43 5.75 -16.83
N GLY A 150 16.28 5.50 -15.84
CA GLY A 150 17.33 6.44 -15.43
C GLY A 150 16.85 7.70 -14.67
N GLY A 151 15.56 7.79 -14.32
CA GLY A 151 15.00 8.88 -13.52
C GLY A 151 14.67 10.16 -14.30
N ASN A 152 15.02 10.25 -15.59
CA ASN A 152 14.78 11.44 -16.42
C ASN A 152 13.44 11.41 -17.15
N ILE A 153 12.76 10.28 -17.15
CA ILE A 153 11.45 10.09 -17.79
C ILE A 153 10.43 9.79 -16.71
N VAL A 154 9.30 10.48 -16.75
CA VAL A 154 8.14 10.21 -15.89
C VAL A 154 7.05 9.59 -16.74
N ALA A 155 6.56 8.42 -16.33
CA ALA A 155 5.46 7.73 -16.99
C ALA A 155 4.18 7.91 -16.18
N THR A 156 3.09 8.31 -16.84
CA THR A 156 1.72 8.27 -16.31
C THR A 156 1.02 7.05 -16.89
N ILE A 157 0.59 6.16 -16.02
CA ILE A 157 -0.06 4.89 -16.40
C ILE A 157 -1.51 4.94 -15.94
N VAL A 158 -2.43 4.46 -16.77
CA VAL A 158 -3.86 4.36 -16.48
C VAL A 158 -4.38 2.96 -16.76
N ASN A 159 -5.36 2.52 -15.98
CA ASN A 159 -6.08 1.25 -16.15
C ASN A 159 -7.57 1.52 -16.36
N PRO A 160 -8.02 1.79 -17.60
CA PRO A 160 -9.39 2.23 -17.82
C PRO A 160 -10.42 1.10 -17.66
N ASP A 161 -10.11 -0.13 -18.02
CA ASP A 161 -11.10 -1.20 -18.19
C ASP A 161 -11.25 -2.13 -16.97
N HIS A 162 -10.21 -2.27 -16.14
CA HIS A 162 -10.20 -3.24 -15.05
C HIS A 162 -10.17 -2.58 -13.67
N ARG A 163 -10.76 -3.26 -12.68
CA ARG A 163 -10.81 -2.81 -11.28
C ARG A 163 -10.38 -3.93 -10.34
N PRO A 164 -9.81 -3.57 -9.18
CA PRO A 164 -9.37 -2.22 -8.80
C PRO A 164 -8.20 -1.72 -9.64
N GLN A 165 -8.07 -0.39 -9.78
CA GLN A 165 -6.84 0.22 -10.27
C GLN A 165 -5.81 0.15 -9.14
N MET A 166 -4.76 -0.65 -9.31
CA MET A 166 -3.83 -0.95 -8.22
C MET A 166 -2.51 -0.22 -8.39
N ALA A 167 -1.97 0.31 -7.29
CA ALA A 167 -0.66 0.92 -7.26
C ALA A 167 0.13 0.50 -6.02
N THR A 168 1.42 0.18 -6.18
CA THR A 168 2.34 0.22 -5.05
C THR A 168 3.09 1.54 -5.05
N VAL A 169 3.28 2.13 -3.86
CA VAL A 169 3.83 3.49 -3.70
C VAL A 169 5.08 3.43 -2.84
N ARG A 170 6.13 4.13 -3.24
CA ARG A 170 7.38 4.22 -2.47
C ARG A 170 7.13 4.88 -1.12
N SER A 171 7.83 4.38 -0.09
CA SER A 171 7.83 5.04 1.23
C SER A 171 8.52 6.40 1.14
N GLY A 172 8.03 7.37 1.91
CA GLY A 172 8.64 8.71 2.03
C GLY A 172 8.35 9.65 0.87
N VAL A 173 7.44 9.29 -0.07
CA VAL A 173 7.08 10.16 -1.20
C VAL A 173 5.71 10.82 -1.03
N MET A 174 4.90 10.34 -0.10
CA MET A 174 3.60 10.92 0.22
C MET A 174 3.64 11.57 1.62
N GLN A 175 2.84 12.60 1.80
CA GLN A 175 2.72 13.25 3.11
C GLN A 175 1.91 12.39 4.06
N LYS A 176 2.32 12.36 5.31
CA LYS A 176 1.57 11.82 6.43
C LYS A 176 0.92 12.96 7.20
N ALA A 177 -0.40 12.98 7.25
CA ALA A 177 -1.17 13.98 7.97
C ALA A 177 -2.48 13.38 8.49
N LEU A 178 -2.86 13.71 9.71
CA LEU A 178 -4.16 13.33 10.26
C LEU A 178 -5.28 14.06 9.51
N TYR A 179 -6.44 13.44 9.46
CA TYR A 179 -7.62 14.02 8.82
C TYR A 179 -8.40 14.88 9.80
N GLU A 180 -8.63 16.14 9.45
CA GLU A 180 -9.36 17.09 10.32
C GLU A 180 -10.88 17.06 10.10
N GLY A 181 -11.36 16.31 9.08
CA GLY A 181 -12.78 16.15 8.79
C GLY A 181 -13.44 15.04 9.59
N GLN A 182 -14.71 14.80 9.28
CA GLN A 182 -15.46 13.67 9.84
C GLN A 182 -15.41 12.48 8.89
N ALA A 183 -15.14 11.29 9.42
CA ALA A 183 -15.25 10.01 8.73
C ALA A 183 -16.14 9.08 9.55
N ARG A 184 -16.71 8.05 8.92
CA ARG A 184 -17.63 7.14 9.62
C ARG A 184 -16.92 6.35 10.70
N GLY A 185 -15.68 5.93 10.45
CA GLY A 185 -14.86 5.19 11.41
C GLY A 185 -15.45 3.82 11.79
N GLU A 186 -16.22 3.21 10.89
CA GLU A 186 -16.77 1.88 11.09
C GLU A 186 -15.66 0.84 11.15
N VAL A 187 -15.69 -0.06 12.13
CA VAL A 187 -14.72 -1.16 12.22
C VAL A 187 -15.47 -2.48 12.06
N ALA A 188 -15.01 -3.28 11.10
CA ALA A 188 -15.50 -4.62 10.84
C ALA A 188 -14.42 -5.65 11.19
N TYR A 189 -14.83 -6.76 11.81
CA TYR A 189 -13.98 -7.91 12.14
C TYR A 189 -14.49 -9.15 11.37
N PRO A 190 -14.13 -9.30 10.09
CA PRO A 190 -14.62 -10.44 9.32
C PRO A 190 -14.01 -11.75 9.84
N ASP A 191 -14.81 -12.81 9.77
CA ASP A 191 -14.33 -14.15 10.07
C ASP A 191 -13.34 -14.62 9.01
N VAL A 192 -12.06 -14.72 9.40
CA VAL A 192 -10.94 -15.10 8.52
C VAL A 192 -11.22 -16.40 7.77
N THR A 193 -11.90 -17.37 8.40
CA THR A 193 -12.17 -18.69 7.80
C THR A 193 -13.09 -18.63 6.58
N LYS A 194 -13.83 -17.54 6.39
CA LYS A 194 -14.65 -17.29 5.21
C LYS A 194 -13.87 -16.73 4.03
N TYR A 195 -12.71 -16.13 4.30
CA TYR A 195 -11.89 -15.45 3.29
C TYR A 195 -10.63 -16.23 2.92
N VAL A 196 -10.18 -17.13 3.78
CA VAL A 196 -8.93 -17.89 3.59
C VAL A 196 -9.23 -19.38 3.57
N SER A 197 -8.77 -20.05 2.53
CA SER A 197 -8.83 -21.50 2.48
C SER A 197 -7.80 -22.13 3.42
N LYS A 198 -8.08 -23.33 3.95
CA LYS A 198 -7.10 -24.06 4.78
C LYS A 198 -5.81 -24.35 4.02
N GLU A 199 -5.93 -24.56 2.72
CA GLU A 199 -4.83 -24.83 1.80
C GLU A 199 -3.91 -23.61 1.60
N ALA A 200 -4.35 -22.42 1.93
CA ALA A 200 -3.49 -21.22 1.86
C ALA A 200 -2.39 -21.21 2.93
N PHE A 201 -2.57 -21.93 4.05
CA PHE A 201 -1.58 -22.01 5.13
C PHE A 201 -0.54 -23.11 4.90
N VAL A 202 0.01 -23.19 3.67
CA VAL A 202 1.04 -24.20 3.29
C VAL A 202 2.43 -23.90 3.83
N VAL A 203 2.67 -22.67 4.25
CA VAL A 203 3.96 -22.21 4.80
C VAL A 203 3.76 -21.84 6.26
N LYS A 204 4.63 -22.38 7.13
CA LYS A 204 4.68 -22.01 8.54
C LYS A 204 6.04 -21.37 8.83
N VAL A 205 6.02 -20.15 9.36
CA VAL A 205 7.22 -19.49 9.85
C VAL A 205 7.60 -20.13 11.18
N LEU A 206 8.76 -20.79 11.22
CA LEU A 206 9.24 -21.49 12.42
C LEU A 206 10.02 -20.57 13.34
N ASP A 207 10.77 -19.63 12.76
CA ASP A 207 11.58 -18.68 13.50
C ASP A 207 11.71 -17.38 12.71
N ARG A 208 11.87 -16.26 13.41
CA ARG A 208 12.05 -14.92 12.86
C ARG A 208 13.13 -14.19 13.63
N HIS A 209 14.28 -14.06 13.00
CA HIS A 209 15.37 -13.25 13.53
C HIS A 209 15.24 -11.79 13.07
N VAL A 210 15.10 -10.88 14.02
CA VAL A 210 15.04 -9.43 13.75
C VAL A 210 16.29 -8.78 14.37
N GLU A 211 17.19 -8.34 13.52
CA GLU A 211 18.32 -7.53 13.97
C GLU A 211 17.85 -6.10 14.27
N ALA A 212 18.24 -5.60 15.44
CA ALA A 212 18.01 -4.18 15.75
C ALA A 212 18.85 -3.33 14.78
N ALA A 213 18.17 -2.55 13.93
CA ALA A 213 18.84 -1.65 13.04
C ALA A 213 19.63 -0.60 13.83
N LYS A 214 20.95 -0.61 13.71
CA LYS A 214 21.82 0.38 14.34
C LYS A 214 21.59 1.79 13.79
N HIS A 215 21.19 1.89 12.54
CA HIS A 215 20.91 3.15 11.83
C HIS A 215 19.70 2.96 10.90
N ASN A 216 18.76 3.88 10.94
CA ASN A 216 17.63 3.91 10.01
C ASN A 216 17.92 4.86 8.84
N LEU A 217 18.57 4.36 7.79
CA LEU A 217 18.88 5.13 6.59
C LEU A 217 17.64 5.76 5.93
N LYS A 218 16.52 5.03 5.91
CA LYS A 218 15.27 5.52 5.28
C LYS A 218 14.60 6.63 6.08
N GLY A 219 14.77 6.64 7.40
CA GLY A 219 14.23 7.67 8.29
C GLY A 219 15.20 8.81 8.58
N SER A 220 16.42 8.79 8.00
CA SER A 220 17.40 9.84 8.22
C SER A 220 17.03 11.08 7.39
N PRO A 221 16.94 12.29 7.99
CA PRO A 221 16.59 13.51 7.25
C PRO A 221 17.69 13.93 6.25
N ILE A 222 18.93 13.53 6.52
CA ILE A 222 20.08 13.80 5.63
C ILE A 222 20.93 12.54 5.57
N VAL A 223 21.23 12.08 4.35
CA VAL A 223 22.12 10.94 4.08
C VAL A 223 23.30 11.44 3.24
N VAL A 224 24.50 11.28 3.75
CA VAL A 224 25.74 11.57 3.01
C VAL A 224 26.29 10.23 2.50
N ALA A 225 26.50 10.13 1.19
CA ALA A 225 26.96 8.91 0.57
C ALA A 225 28.22 9.15 -0.30
N GLY A 226 29.21 8.31 -0.14
CA GLY A 226 30.40 8.28 -0.98
C GLY A 226 30.49 6.96 -1.75
N GLY A 227 30.68 7.04 -3.06
CA GLY A 227 30.85 5.88 -3.94
C GLY A 227 32.31 5.64 -4.32
N TYR A 228 32.54 4.70 -5.25
CA TYR A 228 33.86 4.30 -5.71
C TYR A 228 34.73 5.48 -6.25
N GLY A 229 34.07 6.52 -6.79
CA GLY A 229 34.75 7.73 -7.27
C GLY A 229 35.49 8.55 -6.23
N VAL A 230 35.27 8.31 -4.94
CA VAL A 230 36.02 8.93 -3.83
C VAL A 230 37.47 8.43 -3.75
N GLY A 231 37.77 7.28 -4.33
CA GLY A 231 39.10 6.74 -4.54
C GLY A 231 39.79 6.13 -3.32
N SER A 232 39.67 6.71 -2.13
CA SER A 232 40.31 6.21 -0.90
C SER A 232 39.53 6.48 0.39
N LYS A 233 39.95 5.85 1.48
CA LYS A 233 39.42 6.12 2.83
C LYS A 233 39.68 7.57 3.27
N GLU A 234 40.83 8.11 2.93
CA GLU A 234 41.25 9.49 3.22
C GLU A 234 40.36 10.48 2.46
N GLY A 235 40.10 10.20 1.18
CA GLY A 235 39.18 10.99 0.36
C GLY A 235 37.74 10.99 0.93
N LEU A 236 37.28 9.85 1.45
CA LEU A 236 35.98 9.78 2.13
C LEU A 236 35.96 10.63 3.41
N ALA A 237 37.01 10.57 4.22
CA ALA A 237 37.12 11.36 5.45
C ALA A 237 37.13 12.88 5.18
N THR A 238 37.70 13.30 4.05
CA THR A 238 37.70 14.71 3.62
C THR A 238 36.30 15.22 3.22
N LEU A 239 35.43 14.34 2.71
CA LEU A 239 34.05 14.69 2.36
C LEU A 239 33.15 14.87 3.59
N PHE A 240 33.56 14.37 4.76
CA PHE A 240 32.79 14.47 6.01
C PHE A 240 33.30 15.58 6.94
N GLN A 241 34.28 16.37 6.51
CA GLN A 241 34.74 17.58 7.21
C GLN A 241 34.01 18.82 6.68
#